data_04f644f6d6d75955422ac6d659d8664b
#
_entry.id   04f644f6d6d75955422ac6d659d8664b
#
_cell.length_a   1.000
_cell.length_b   1.000
_cell.length_c   1.000
_cell.angle_alpha   90.00
_cell.angle_beta   90.00
_cell.angle_gamma   90.00
#
_symmetry.space_group_name_H-M   'P 1'
#
loop_
_entity.id
_entity.type
_entity.pdbx_description
1 polymer ?
#
loop_
_entity_poly.entity_id
_entity_poly.type
_entity_poly.pdbx_seq_one_letter_code
_entity_poly.pdbx_strand_id
1 'polypeptide(L)'
;MLSKIAKLPILKRLIPSLAIRILKLIGKNRGYYSIRGINMYLDFLDPIDREIILFNEFENLEIEFLISEIKRKKLNYFLDVGANCGYYSLKIAQKISNINIFSFEPNPEAYHKFSKSLLKNFEFSNNIKLENFGLSNENKKLKMQSMIKFGYAQTGGSTVNEKSISEKHHEFFANFKIGDEYLNLSNNNLAIKIDVEGHELNVLHGLKKTLDSNKCILQIEIFNNNFKEVDNFLSYLGYNIFYVIKKRSNYFYSNFKIN
;
A
#
# COMPACT_ATOMS: atom_id res chain seq x y z
N MET A 1 16.71 21.62 3.71
CA MET A 1 16.25 22.99 3.36
C MET A 1 15.01 22.96 2.46
N LEU A 2 15.00 22.22 1.37
CA LEU A 2 13.84 22.06 0.46
C LEU A 2 12.54 21.60 1.15
N SER A 3 12.62 20.68 2.13
CA SER A 3 11.45 20.15 2.85
C SER A 3 10.72 21.20 3.72
N LYS A 4 11.41 22.22 4.22
CA LYS A 4 10.79 23.32 4.98
C LYS A 4 10.11 24.33 4.05
N ILE A 5 10.69 24.60 2.89
CA ILE A 5 10.17 25.55 1.88
C ILE A 5 8.94 24.95 1.19
N ALA A 6 8.91 23.63 0.91
CA ALA A 6 7.78 22.93 0.34
C ALA A 6 6.52 22.89 1.22
N LYS A 7 6.62 23.24 2.51
CA LYS A 7 5.46 23.32 3.43
C LYS A 7 4.66 24.62 3.32
N LEU A 8 5.18 25.64 2.62
CA LEU A 8 4.44 26.89 2.37
C LEU A 8 3.32 26.67 1.33
N PRO A 9 2.07 27.11 1.58
CA PRO A 9 0.90 26.75 0.74
C PRO A 9 1.05 27.06 -0.75
N ILE A 10 1.63 28.20 -1.09
CA ILE A 10 1.84 28.63 -2.49
C ILE A 10 2.98 27.84 -3.13
N LEU A 11 4.10 27.65 -2.43
CA LEU A 11 5.27 26.93 -2.93
C LEU A 11 5.02 25.43 -3.04
N LYS A 12 4.14 24.87 -2.21
CA LYS A 12 3.69 23.46 -2.29
C LYS A 12 3.07 23.10 -3.65
N ARG A 13 2.50 24.07 -4.38
CA ARG A 13 1.91 23.86 -5.72
C ARG A 13 2.87 24.24 -6.85
N LEU A 14 3.61 25.34 -6.69
CA LEU A 14 4.46 25.89 -7.76
C LEU A 14 5.75 25.08 -7.98
N ILE A 15 6.45 24.70 -6.90
CA ILE A 15 7.72 23.96 -6.99
C ILE A 15 7.53 22.60 -7.69
N PRO A 16 6.57 21.74 -7.30
CA PRO A 16 6.33 20.50 -8.02
C PRO A 16 5.96 20.69 -9.49
N SER A 17 5.13 21.69 -9.80
CA SER A 17 4.71 21.95 -11.18
C SER A 17 5.87 22.33 -12.09
N LEU A 18 6.79 23.19 -11.63
CA LEU A 18 7.97 23.59 -12.38
C LEU A 18 8.97 22.41 -12.50
N ALA A 19 9.20 21.71 -11.41
CA ALA A 19 10.09 20.55 -11.39
C ALA A 19 9.59 19.43 -12.32
N ILE A 20 8.28 19.15 -12.36
CA ILE A 20 7.69 18.19 -13.30
C ILE A 20 8.01 18.55 -14.74
N ARG A 21 7.84 19.83 -15.12
CA ARG A 21 8.11 20.29 -16.48
C ARG A 21 9.58 20.12 -16.86
N ILE A 22 10.49 20.52 -15.96
CA ILE A 22 11.94 20.42 -16.19
C ILE A 22 12.35 18.94 -16.27
N LEU A 23 11.98 18.11 -15.30
CA LEU A 23 12.36 16.70 -15.27
C LEU A 23 11.82 15.93 -16.48
N LYS A 24 10.60 16.26 -16.93
CA LYS A 24 10.03 15.68 -18.14
C LYS A 24 10.81 16.06 -19.39
N LEU A 25 11.23 17.33 -19.50
CA LEU A 25 12.03 17.81 -20.64
C LEU A 25 13.41 17.12 -20.73
N ILE A 26 14.05 16.86 -19.58
CA ILE A 26 15.38 16.21 -19.54
C ILE A 26 15.32 14.68 -19.43
N GLY A 27 14.11 14.08 -19.40
CA GLY A 27 13.91 12.62 -19.30
C GLY A 27 14.43 11.98 -18.02
N LYS A 28 14.63 12.74 -16.93
CA LYS A 28 15.21 12.28 -15.64
C LYS A 28 14.20 12.30 -14.50
N ASN A 29 12.99 11.84 -14.76
CA ASN A 29 11.93 11.80 -13.75
C ASN A 29 11.99 10.57 -12.83
N ARG A 30 12.72 9.52 -13.21
CA ARG A 30 12.85 8.25 -12.48
C ARG A 30 14.27 8.04 -11.97
N GLY A 31 14.39 7.50 -10.77
CA GLY A 31 15.68 7.19 -10.18
C GLY A 31 15.61 6.63 -8.78
N TYR A 32 16.78 6.37 -8.20
CA TYR A 32 16.90 5.97 -6.81
C TYR A 32 16.97 7.21 -5.91
N TYR A 33 16.14 7.21 -4.89
CA TYR A 33 16.09 8.23 -3.84
C TYR A 33 16.33 7.58 -2.48
N SER A 34 17.17 8.18 -1.64
CA SER A 34 17.37 7.73 -0.27
C SER A 34 16.33 8.36 0.65
N ILE A 35 15.39 7.56 1.12
CA ILE A 35 14.26 7.99 1.97
C ILE A 35 14.48 7.43 3.38
N ARG A 36 14.99 8.26 4.29
CA ARG A 36 15.31 7.85 5.67
C ARG A 36 16.11 6.55 5.76
N GLY A 37 17.10 6.39 4.88
CA GLY A 37 17.97 5.21 4.82
C GLY A 37 17.42 4.04 4.02
N ILE A 38 16.29 4.20 3.32
CA ILE A 38 15.76 3.24 2.36
C ILE A 38 16.04 3.76 0.95
N ASN A 39 16.65 2.96 0.09
CA ASN A 39 16.91 3.29 -1.31
C ASN A 39 15.70 2.89 -2.15
N MET A 40 14.86 3.84 -2.52
CA MET A 40 13.64 3.60 -3.29
C MET A 40 13.81 4.04 -4.74
N TYR A 41 13.37 3.20 -5.69
CA TYR A 41 13.26 3.57 -7.10
C TYR A 41 11.89 4.18 -7.35
N LEU A 42 11.87 5.49 -7.59
CA LEU A 42 10.66 6.31 -7.62
C LEU A 42 10.58 7.14 -8.90
N ASP A 43 9.34 7.54 -9.26
CA ASP A 43 9.06 8.41 -10.38
C ASP A 43 8.47 9.74 -9.89
N PHE A 44 9.16 10.85 -10.10
CA PHE A 44 8.70 12.18 -9.68
C PHE A 44 7.38 12.62 -10.34
N LEU A 45 6.98 12.01 -11.45
CA LEU A 45 5.69 12.26 -12.11
C LEU A 45 4.52 11.61 -11.37
N ASP A 46 4.77 10.53 -10.63
CA ASP A 46 3.77 9.89 -9.79
C ASP A 46 3.51 10.71 -8.53
N PRO A 47 2.26 11.00 -8.14
CA PRO A 47 1.96 11.83 -6.97
C PRO A 47 2.44 11.26 -5.64
N ILE A 48 2.29 9.93 -5.45
CA ILE A 48 2.72 9.25 -4.21
C ILE A 48 4.24 9.27 -4.12
N ASP A 49 4.94 8.87 -5.17
CA ASP A 49 6.40 8.87 -5.23
C ASP A 49 6.95 10.27 -5.01
N ARG A 50 6.33 11.28 -5.62
CA ARG A 50 6.72 12.68 -5.44
C ARG A 50 6.51 13.16 -4.01
N GLU A 51 5.43 12.74 -3.33
CA GLU A 51 5.20 13.05 -1.91
C GLU A 51 6.34 12.46 -1.07
N ILE A 52 6.68 11.18 -1.30
CA ILE A 52 7.80 10.50 -0.65
C ILE A 52 9.13 11.25 -0.87
N ILE A 53 9.42 11.61 -2.11
CA ILE A 53 10.68 12.32 -2.47
C ILE A 53 10.76 13.70 -1.80
N LEU A 54 9.68 14.47 -1.84
CA LEU A 54 9.68 15.85 -1.36
C LEU A 54 9.66 15.96 0.17
N PHE A 55 8.91 15.09 0.83
CA PHE A 55 8.73 15.15 2.29
C PHE A 55 9.61 14.13 3.04
N ASN A 56 10.24 13.22 2.31
CA ASN A 56 11.05 12.12 2.87
C ASN A 56 10.24 11.20 3.81
N GLU A 57 8.92 11.16 3.61
CA GLU A 57 7.95 10.37 4.37
C GLU A 57 6.63 10.27 3.62
N PHE A 58 5.85 9.23 3.93
CA PHE A 58 4.49 9.01 3.45
C PHE A 58 3.68 8.33 4.55
N GLU A 59 2.45 8.78 4.81
CA GLU A 59 1.56 8.19 5.82
C GLU A 59 2.27 7.89 7.17
N ASN A 60 3.04 8.86 7.64
CA ASN A 60 3.94 8.64 8.76
C ASN A 60 3.22 8.27 10.07
N LEU A 61 2.03 8.82 10.31
CA LEU A 61 1.24 8.49 11.51
C LEU A 61 0.72 7.05 11.45
N GLU A 62 0.21 6.65 10.30
CA GLU A 62 -0.36 5.33 10.02
C GLU A 62 0.71 4.25 10.19
N ILE A 63 1.85 4.41 9.53
CA ILE A 63 2.90 3.41 9.52
C ILE A 63 3.64 3.31 10.87
N GLU A 64 3.91 4.42 11.55
CA GLU A 64 4.54 4.39 12.88
C GLU A 64 3.59 3.77 13.92
N PHE A 65 2.27 4.03 13.83
CA PHE A 65 1.28 3.36 14.66
C PHE A 65 1.27 1.85 14.39
N LEU A 66 1.22 1.43 13.13
CA LEU A 66 1.26 0.01 12.76
C LEU A 66 2.54 -0.67 13.25
N ILE A 67 3.71 -0.05 13.08
CA ILE A 67 5.00 -0.53 13.60
C ILE A 67 4.96 -0.69 15.12
N SER A 68 4.36 0.26 15.83
CA SER A 68 4.24 0.19 17.29
C SER A 68 3.40 -1.01 17.74
N GLU A 69 2.29 -1.27 17.04
CA GLU A 69 1.41 -2.42 17.30
C GLU A 69 2.08 -3.76 16.94
N ILE A 70 2.81 -3.83 15.82
CA ILE A 70 3.59 -5.02 15.46
C ILE A 70 4.57 -5.38 16.58
N LYS A 71 5.31 -4.40 17.10
CA LYS A 71 6.25 -4.60 18.21
C LYS A 71 5.54 -4.98 19.50
N ARG A 72 4.49 -4.25 19.86
CA ARG A 72 3.74 -4.45 21.11
C ARG A 72 3.10 -5.83 21.21
N LYS A 73 2.52 -6.30 20.10
CA LYS A 73 1.83 -7.60 20.03
C LYS A 73 2.73 -8.72 19.52
N LYS A 74 4.02 -8.44 19.23
CA LYS A 74 5.01 -9.40 18.70
C LYS A 74 4.48 -10.12 17.46
N LEU A 75 3.96 -9.34 16.49
CA LEU A 75 3.45 -9.89 15.25
C LEU A 75 4.62 -10.37 14.38
N ASN A 76 4.49 -11.56 13.79
CA ASN A 76 5.57 -12.22 13.06
C ASN A 76 5.37 -12.24 11.54
N TYR A 77 4.20 -11.80 11.06
CA TYR A 77 3.90 -11.62 9.65
C TYR A 77 3.33 -10.24 9.38
N PHE A 78 3.67 -9.71 8.22
CA PHE A 78 3.02 -8.52 7.66
C PHE A 78 2.53 -8.81 6.24
N LEU A 79 1.25 -8.57 5.99
CA LEU A 79 0.64 -8.65 4.66
C LEU A 79 0.39 -7.22 4.17
N ASP A 80 1.03 -6.85 3.06
CA ASP A 80 0.90 -5.54 2.39
C ASP A 80 0.07 -5.72 1.12
N VAL A 81 -1.25 -5.51 1.23
CA VAL A 81 -2.18 -5.71 0.12
C VAL A 81 -2.45 -4.37 -0.55
N GLY A 82 -1.99 -4.21 -1.80
CA GLY A 82 -1.87 -2.94 -2.49
C GLY A 82 -0.55 -2.24 -2.12
N ALA A 83 0.57 -2.95 -2.27
CA ALA A 83 1.88 -2.49 -1.78
C ALA A 83 2.46 -1.30 -2.54
N ASN A 84 1.97 -1.00 -3.74
CA ASN A 84 2.42 0.08 -4.61
C ASN A 84 3.96 0.08 -4.78
N CYS A 85 4.64 1.21 -4.55
CA CYS A 85 6.11 1.31 -4.63
C CYS A 85 6.85 0.63 -3.46
N GLY A 86 6.15 -0.01 -2.53
CA GLY A 86 6.70 -0.81 -1.44
C GLY A 86 7.13 -0.02 -0.21
N TYR A 87 6.66 1.22 -0.05
CA TYR A 87 7.08 2.07 1.08
C TYR A 87 6.79 1.45 2.44
N TYR A 88 5.57 0.89 2.65
CA TYR A 88 5.21 0.22 3.90
C TYR A 88 6.08 -1.00 4.17
N SER A 89 6.17 -1.90 3.23
CA SER A 89 6.95 -3.14 3.36
C SER A 89 8.41 -2.87 3.68
N LEU A 90 9.06 -1.96 2.94
CA LEU A 90 10.46 -1.59 3.16
C LEU A 90 10.67 -0.90 4.50
N LYS A 91 9.73 -0.02 4.91
CA LYS A 91 9.81 0.69 6.19
C LYS A 91 9.65 -0.26 7.37
N ILE A 92 8.73 -1.21 7.30
CA ILE A 92 8.51 -2.23 8.32
C ILE A 92 9.72 -3.16 8.40
N ALA A 93 10.24 -3.64 7.27
CA ALA A 93 11.44 -4.48 7.22
C ALA A 93 12.67 -3.79 7.82
N GLN A 94 12.87 -2.50 7.53
CA GLN A 94 13.95 -1.70 8.13
C GLN A 94 13.84 -1.59 9.66
N LYS A 95 12.61 -1.56 10.20
CA LYS A 95 12.36 -1.34 11.64
C LYS A 95 12.20 -2.62 12.46
N ILE A 96 11.93 -3.75 11.79
CA ILE A 96 11.61 -5.03 12.43
C ILE A 96 12.32 -6.15 11.67
N SER A 97 13.46 -6.60 12.18
CA SER A 97 14.37 -7.53 11.51
C SER A 97 13.81 -8.94 11.30
N ASN A 98 12.90 -9.40 12.15
CA ASN A 98 12.42 -10.81 12.17
C ASN A 98 10.95 -10.94 11.76
N ILE A 99 10.45 -10.06 10.88
CA ILE A 99 9.09 -10.13 10.35
C ILE A 99 9.09 -10.73 8.93
N ASN A 100 8.21 -11.67 8.65
CA ASN A 100 8.00 -12.17 7.29
C ASN A 100 6.98 -11.29 6.60
N ILE A 101 7.30 -10.78 5.41
CA ILE A 101 6.47 -9.83 4.69
C ILE A 101 6.01 -10.44 3.37
N PHE A 102 4.70 -10.42 3.13
CA PHE A 102 4.10 -10.75 1.84
C PHE A 102 3.47 -9.47 1.28
N SER A 103 3.95 -9.05 0.12
CA SER A 103 3.50 -7.83 -0.56
C SER A 103 2.84 -8.19 -1.88
N PHE A 104 1.63 -7.68 -2.09
CA PHE A 104 0.83 -7.96 -3.27
C PHE A 104 0.57 -6.66 -4.01
N GLU A 105 1.04 -6.60 -5.27
CA GLU A 105 0.85 -5.43 -6.13
C GLU A 105 0.48 -5.84 -7.55
N PRO A 106 -0.79 -5.66 -7.95
CA PRO A 106 -1.26 -6.07 -9.26
C PRO A 106 -0.80 -5.15 -10.40
N ASN A 107 -0.50 -3.86 -10.13
CA ASN A 107 -0.04 -2.93 -11.15
C ASN A 107 1.43 -3.23 -11.53
N PRO A 108 1.71 -3.61 -12.82
CA PRO A 108 3.06 -4.01 -13.22
C PRO A 108 4.11 -2.89 -13.05
N GLU A 109 3.69 -1.64 -13.20
CA GLU A 109 4.60 -0.49 -13.07
C GLU A 109 4.98 -0.23 -11.61
N ALA A 110 4.02 -0.31 -10.69
CA ALA A 110 4.25 -0.22 -9.25
C ALA A 110 5.12 -1.40 -8.76
N TYR A 111 4.77 -2.61 -9.16
CA TYR A 111 5.56 -3.81 -8.90
C TYR A 111 7.02 -3.65 -9.37
N HIS A 112 7.24 -3.13 -10.58
CA HIS A 112 8.58 -2.89 -11.11
C HIS A 112 9.37 -1.88 -10.27
N LYS A 113 8.73 -0.79 -9.81
CA LYS A 113 9.37 0.19 -8.90
C LYS A 113 9.77 -0.47 -7.59
N PHE A 114 8.88 -1.26 -7.01
CA PHE A 114 9.13 -1.95 -5.76
C PHE A 114 10.24 -3.01 -5.90
N SER A 115 10.22 -3.83 -6.95
CA SER A 115 11.24 -4.85 -7.18
C SER A 115 12.64 -4.24 -7.33
N LYS A 116 12.78 -3.11 -8.03
CA LYS A 116 14.03 -2.35 -8.07
C LYS A 116 14.48 -1.84 -6.71
N SER A 117 13.54 -1.39 -5.89
CA SER A 117 13.84 -0.93 -4.53
C SER A 117 14.35 -2.08 -3.65
N LEU A 118 13.77 -3.29 -3.75
CA LEU A 118 14.25 -4.48 -3.03
C LEU A 118 15.72 -4.78 -3.33
N LEU A 119 16.15 -4.70 -4.60
CA LEU A 119 17.53 -4.95 -5.01
C LEU A 119 18.54 -3.99 -4.40
N LYS A 120 18.13 -2.83 -3.90
CA LYS A 120 19.00 -1.83 -3.27
C LYS A 120 18.95 -1.83 -1.75
N ASN A 121 18.13 -2.70 -1.15
CA ASN A 121 17.92 -2.78 0.30
C ASN A 121 18.04 -4.22 0.82
N PHE A 122 18.86 -5.04 0.17
CA PHE A 122 19.01 -6.47 0.49
C PHE A 122 19.38 -6.74 1.96
N GLU A 123 19.99 -5.77 2.64
CA GLU A 123 20.37 -5.88 4.06
C GLU A 123 19.20 -6.18 4.98
N PHE A 124 17.99 -5.70 4.66
CA PHE A 124 16.77 -5.91 5.45
C PHE A 124 15.56 -6.39 4.65
N SER A 125 15.67 -6.53 3.33
CA SER A 125 14.53 -6.91 2.47
C SER A 125 14.45 -8.41 2.16
N ASN A 126 15.35 -9.23 2.68
CA ASN A 126 15.39 -10.67 2.40
C ASN A 126 14.12 -11.43 2.85
N ASN A 127 13.38 -10.89 3.80
CA ASN A 127 12.13 -11.46 4.29
C ASN A 127 10.89 -10.93 3.57
N ILE A 128 11.07 -10.13 2.51
CA ILE A 128 9.97 -9.60 1.70
C ILE A 128 9.75 -10.49 0.49
N LYS A 129 8.58 -11.08 0.41
CA LYS A 129 8.10 -11.79 -0.78
C LYS A 129 7.14 -10.89 -1.53
N LEU A 130 7.56 -10.39 -2.70
CA LEU A 130 6.79 -9.51 -3.55
C LEU A 130 6.12 -10.29 -4.68
N GLU A 131 4.81 -10.13 -4.84
CA GLU A 131 4.00 -10.82 -5.84
C GLU A 131 3.31 -9.83 -6.78
N ASN A 132 3.36 -10.12 -8.10
CA ASN A 132 2.69 -9.30 -9.12
C ASN A 132 1.27 -9.80 -9.40
N PHE A 133 0.44 -9.84 -8.38
CA PHE A 133 -1.00 -10.05 -8.47
C PHE A 133 -1.71 -9.40 -7.29
N GLY A 134 -2.98 -9.09 -7.45
CA GLY A 134 -3.84 -8.63 -6.36
C GLY A 134 -4.51 -9.77 -5.61
N LEU A 135 -4.98 -9.52 -4.38
CA LEU A 135 -5.84 -10.45 -3.67
C LEU A 135 -7.31 -10.17 -3.96
N SER A 136 -8.12 -11.22 -4.00
CA SER A 136 -9.57 -11.16 -4.24
C SER A 136 -10.25 -12.41 -3.67
N ASN A 137 -11.58 -12.45 -3.79
CA ASN A 137 -12.41 -13.62 -3.43
C ASN A 137 -12.46 -14.71 -4.51
N GLU A 138 -11.83 -14.49 -5.66
CA GLU A 138 -11.77 -15.44 -6.77
C GLU A 138 -10.46 -15.31 -7.56
N ASN A 139 -10.03 -16.42 -8.19
CA ASN A 139 -8.88 -16.43 -9.08
C ASN A 139 -9.30 -15.98 -10.47
N LYS A 140 -8.96 -14.74 -10.83
CA LYS A 140 -9.33 -14.19 -12.15
C LYS A 140 -8.38 -13.11 -12.64
N LYS A 141 -8.47 -12.81 -13.91
CA LYS A 141 -7.82 -11.66 -14.53
C LYS A 141 -8.83 -10.52 -14.60
N LEU A 142 -8.52 -9.42 -13.92
CA LEU A 142 -9.38 -8.24 -13.87
C LEU A 142 -8.80 -7.11 -14.71
N LYS A 143 -9.71 -6.30 -15.27
CA LYS A 143 -9.38 -5.04 -15.88
C LYS A 143 -9.21 -3.99 -14.80
N MET A 144 -8.06 -3.32 -14.80
CA MET A 144 -7.75 -2.22 -13.92
C MET A 144 -7.60 -0.92 -14.71
N GLN A 145 -7.84 0.18 -14.03
CA GLN A 145 -7.70 1.53 -14.59
C GLN A 145 -6.84 2.40 -13.69
N SER A 146 -5.90 3.12 -14.29
CA SER A 146 -5.08 4.13 -13.65
C SER A 146 -5.37 5.50 -14.27
N MET A 147 -5.51 6.53 -13.44
CA MET A 147 -5.73 7.89 -13.94
C MET A 147 -4.50 8.40 -14.70
N ILE A 148 -4.71 9.00 -15.87
CA ILE A 148 -3.65 9.70 -16.61
C ILE A 148 -3.61 11.17 -16.18
N LYS A 149 -2.48 11.61 -15.61
CA LYS A 149 -2.19 13.04 -15.38
C LYS A 149 -0.87 13.43 -16.02
N PHE A 150 -0.80 14.59 -16.62
CA PHE A 150 0.40 15.07 -17.32
C PHE A 150 0.95 14.11 -18.39
N GLY A 151 0.07 13.29 -19.01
CA GLY A 151 0.45 12.26 -19.99
C GLY A 151 1.19 11.07 -19.39
N TYR A 152 0.96 10.78 -18.10
CA TYR A 152 1.54 9.67 -17.36
C TYR A 152 0.44 8.92 -16.57
N ALA A 153 0.41 7.59 -16.67
CA ALA A 153 -0.47 6.75 -15.87
C ALA A 153 0.05 6.67 -14.43
N GLN A 154 -0.78 7.07 -13.47
CA GLN A 154 -0.40 7.08 -12.06
C GLN A 154 -0.52 5.66 -11.48
N THR A 155 0.41 5.25 -10.62
CA THR A 155 0.34 3.93 -9.99
C THR A 155 -0.52 3.93 -8.73
N GLY A 156 -0.57 5.05 -8.00
CA GLY A 156 -1.52 5.24 -6.91
C GLY A 156 -2.94 5.48 -7.43
N GLY A 157 -3.95 4.93 -6.75
CA GLY A 157 -5.35 5.03 -7.15
C GLY A 157 -5.69 4.19 -8.39
N SER A 158 -4.99 3.07 -8.61
CA SER A 158 -5.36 2.07 -9.61
C SER A 158 -6.52 1.23 -9.10
N THR A 159 -7.69 1.32 -9.74
CA THR A 159 -8.91 0.64 -9.30
C THR A 159 -9.30 -0.50 -10.24
N VAL A 160 -9.98 -1.51 -9.69
CA VAL A 160 -10.72 -2.50 -10.48
C VAL A 160 -11.97 -1.82 -11.01
N ASN A 161 -12.10 -1.70 -12.34
CA ASN A 161 -13.29 -1.09 -12.93
C ASN A 161 -13.72 -1.83 -14.20
N GLU A 162 -14.95 -2.31 -14.20
CA GLU A 162 -15.57 -2.97 -15.35
C GLU A 162 -16.17 -1.98 -16.36
N LYS A 163 -16.33 -0.70 -15.98
CA LYS A 163 -16.91 0.34 -16.84
C LYS A 163 -15.83 1.33 -17.28
N SER A 164 -15.64 1.49 -18.59
CA SER A 164 -14.80 2.55 -19.17
C SER A 164 -15.40 3.92 -18.83
N ILE A 165 -14.68 4.73 -18.02
CA ILE A 165 -15.26 5.99 -17.49
C ILE A 165 -14.78 7.23 -18.23
N SER A 166 -13.65 7.25 -18.93
CA SER A 166 -13.20 8.40 -19.74
C SER A 166 -11.92 8.13 -20.55
N GLU A 167 -11.66 8.97 -21.54
CA GLU A 167 -10.43 8.98 -22.36
C GLU A 167 -9.13 9.30 -21.58
N LYS A 168 -9.21 9.62 -20.28
CA LYS A 168 -8.06 9.98 -19.44
C LYS A 168 -7.56 8.86 -18.53
N HIS A 169 -7.88 7.61 -18.84
CA HIS A 169 -7.42 6.47 -18.04
C HIS A 169 -6.54 5.54 -18.89
N HIS A 170 -5.53 4.99 -18.25
CA HIS A 170 -4.74 3.89 -18.77
C HIS A 170 -5.34 2.58 -18.27
N GLU A 171 -5.74 1.71 -19.19
CA GLU A 171 -6.31 0.41 -18.88
C GLU A 171 -5.24 -0.68 -19.01
N PHE A 172 -5.25 -1.61 -18.06
CA PHE A 172 -4.40 -2.79 -18.10
C PHE A 172 -5.11 -3.98 -17.43
N PHE A 173 -4.62 -5.19 -17.68
CA PHE A 173 -5.12 -6.39 -17.03
C PHE A 173 -4.14 -6.87 -15.98
N ALA A 174 -4.65 -7.24 -14.80
CA ALA A 174 -3.87 -7.82 -13.72
C ALA A 174 -4.48 -9.13 -13.23
N ASN A 175 -3.64 -10.03 -12.75
CA ASN A 175 -4.09 -11.27 -12.14
C ASN A 175 -4.50 -11.01 -10.69
N PHE A 176 -5.56 -11.70 -10.26
CA PHE A 176 -6.02 -11.71 -8.87
C PHE A 176 -6.14 -13.15 -8.39
N LYS A 177 -5.84 -13.36 -7.11
CA LYS A 177 -5.87 -14.68 -6.48
C LYS A 177 -6.59 -14.65 -5.14
N ILE A 178 -7.14 -15.80 -4.76
CA ILE A 178 -7.69 -16.02 -3.43
C ILE A 178 -6.53 -16.08 -2.43
N GLY A 179 -6.55 -15.17 -1.45
CA GLY A 179 -5.46 -15.06 -0.47
C GLY A 179 -5.29 -16.31 0.38
N ASP A 180 -6.38 -16.93 0.79
CA ASP A 180 -6.39 -18.16 1.60
C ASP A 180 -5.77 -19.38 0.90
N GLU A 181 -5.84 -19.43 -0.44
CA GLU A 181 -5.21 -20.48 -1.24
C GLU A 181 -3.70 -20.29 -1.36
N TYR A 182 -3.26 -19.02 -1.30
CA TYR A 182 -1.86 -18.66 -1.46
C TYR A 182 -1.07 -18.67 -0.15
N LEU A 183 -1.64 -18.12 0.93
CA LEU A 183 -0.89 -17.84 2.16
C LEU A 183 -0.72 -19.04 3.09
N ASN A 184 -1.71 -19.90 3.20
CA ASN A 184 -1.72 -21.06 4.10
C ASN A 184 -1.18 -20.77 5.52
N LEU A 185 -1.65 -19.67 6.14
CA LEU A 185 -1.24 -19.21 7.47
C LEU A 185 -2.34 -19.54 8.50
N SER A 186 -1.95 -20.20 9.60
CA SER A 186 -2.84 -20.49 10.73
C SER A 186 -2.10 -20.42 12.05
N ASN A 187 -2.79 -20.01 13.12
CA ASN A 187 -2.23 -19.88 14.48
C ASN A 187 -1.02 -18.94 14.57
N ASN A 188 -1.00 -17.90 13.76
CA ASN A 188 0.03 -16.86 13.72
C ASN A 188 -0.50 -15.52 14.25
N ASN A 189 0.42 -14.57 14.44
CA ASN A 189 0.13 -13.17 14.75
C ASN A 189 0.48 -12.31 13.56
N LEU A 190 -0.52 -11.69 12.93
CA LEU A 190 -0.35 -10.95 11.67
C LEU A 190 -0.68 -9.46 11.83
N ALA A 191 0.09 -8.63 11.14
CA ALA A 191 -0.35 -7.30 10.72
C ALA A 191 -0.77 -7.36 9.25
N ILE A 192 -1.86 -6.71 8.90
CA ILE A 192 -2.38 -6.70 7.53
C ILE A 192 -2.72 -5.26 7.17
N LYS A 193 -2.12 -4.71 6.10
CA LYS A 193 -2.55 -3.47 5.47
C LYS A 193 -3.38 -3.83 4.25
N ILE A 194 -4.54 -3.21 4.09
CA ILE A 194 -5.39 -3.31 2.89
C ILE A 194 -5.68 -1.90 2.40
N ASP A 195 -5.19 -1.61 1.20
CA ASP A 195 -5.35 -0.34 0.52
C ASP A 195 -5.43 -0.62 -0.98
N VAL A 196 -6.65 -0.88 -1.45
CA VAL A 196 -6.93 -1.48 -2.77
C VAL A 196 -8.03 -0.73 -3.54
N GLU A 197 -8.25 0.54 -3.17
CA GLU A 197 -9.05 1.51 -3.91
C GLU A 197 -10.46 1.00 -4.28
N GLY A 198 -11.17 0.46 -3.29
CA GLY A 198 -12.57 0.02 -3.40
C GLY A 198 -12.76 -1.50 -3.55
N HIS A 199 -11.69 -2.30 -3.51
CA HIS A 199 -11.74 -3.77 -3.62
C HIS A 199 -11.61 -4.48 -2.26
N GLU A 200 -11.70 -3.74 -1.14
CA GLU A 200 -11.42 -4.20 0.23
C GLU A 200 -12.26 -5.41 0.62
N LEU A 201 -13.56 -5.38 0.35
CA LEU A 201 -14.48 -6.46 0.72
C LEU A 201 -14.14 -7.78 0.00
N ASN A 202 -13.75 -7.71 -1.28
CA ASN A 202 -13.31 -8.89 -2.04
C ASN A 202 -12.01 -9.47 -1.46
N VAL A 203 -11.06 -8.62 -1.06
CA VAL A 203 -9.83 -9.04 -0.38
C VAL A 203 -10.16 -9.74 0.93
N LEU A 204 -11.02 -9.16 1.76
CA LEU A 204 -11.44 -9.73 3.04
C LEU A 204 -12.12 -11.09 2.88
N HIS A 205 -13.00 -11.25 1.89
CA HIS A 205 -13.60 -12.53 1.56
C HIS A 205 -12.56 -13.57 1.13
N GLY A 206 -11.56 -13.16 0.34
CA GLY A 206 -10.47 -14.02 -0.11
C GLY A 206 -9.47 -14.38 1.01
N LEU A 207 -9.48 -13.66 2.13
CA LEU A 207 -8.66 -13.89 3.32
C LEU A 207 -9.47 -14.44 4.51
N LYS A 208 -10.72 -14.88 4.30
CA LYS A 208 -11.63 -15.24 5.40
C LYS A 208 -11.04 -16.29 6.33
N LYS A 209 -10.45 -17.38 5.80
CA LYS A 209 -9.82 -18.44 6.61
C LYS A 209 -8.59 -17.92 7.34
N THR A 210 -7.75 -17.13 6.65
CA THR A 210 -6.58 -16.48 7.26
C THR A 210 -6.99 -15.57 8.41
N LEU A 211 -8.04 -14.78 8.27
CA LEU A 211 -8.56 -13.89 9.30
C LEU A 211 -9.16 -14.65 10.49
N ASP A 212 -9.86 -15.75 10.24
CA ASP A 212 -10.51 -16.56 11.27
C ASP A 212 -9.51 -17.40 12.09
N SER A 213 -8.46 -17.91 11.43
CA SER A 213 -7.49 -18.84 12.05
C SER A 213 -6.26 -18.16 12.67
N ASN A 214 -6.15 -16.84 12.63
CA ASN A 214 -5.00 -16.10 13.13
C ASN A 214 -5.41 -14.96 14.08
N LYS A 215 -4.41 -14.43 14.83
CA LYS A 215 -4.57 -13.20 15.59
C LYS A 215 -4.06 -12.04 14.75
N CYS A 216 -4.94 -11.09 14.40
CA CYS A 216 -4.63 -10.07 13.45
C CYS A 216 -4.86 -8.65 13.98
N ILE A 217 -4.01 -7.73 13.51
CA ILE A 217 -4.26 -6.30 13.46
C ILE A 217 -4.37 -5.92 12.00
N LEU A 218 -5.46 -5.27 11.62
CA LEU A 218 -5.68 -4.78 10.27
C LEU A 218 -5.63 -3.26 10.24
N GLN A 219 -4.93 -2.71 9.27
CA GLN A 219 -5.06 -1.32 8.82
C GLN A 219 -5.77 -1.35 7.47
N ILE A 220 -6.94 -0.72 7.37
CA ILE A 220 -7.73 -0.71 6.13
C ILE A 220 -8.10 0.73 5.78
N GLU A 221 -7.80 1.16 4.55
CA GLU A 221 -8.36 2.37 3.98
C GLU A 221 -9.75 2.06 3.43
N ILE A 222 -10.80 2.69 3.99
CA ILE A 222 -12.18 2.39 3.62
C ILE A 222 -12.90 3.68 3.25
N PHE A 223 -13.36 3.78 2.01
CA PHE A 223 -14.21 4.88 1.59
C PHE A 223 -15.63 4.74 2.14
N ASN A 224 -16.29 5.86 2.44
CA ASN A 224 -17.57 5.91 3.17
C ASN A 224 -18.67 4.99 2.62
N ASN A 225 -18.73 4.78 1.31
CA ASN A 225 -19.72 3.91 0.66
C ASN A 225 -19.54 2.41 0.99
N ASN A 226 -18.34 1.96 1.32
CA ASN A 226 -18.04 0.55 1.60
C ASN A 226 -17.88 0.26 3.10
N PHE A 227 -17.90 1.30 3.96
CA PHE A 227 -17.61 1.16 5.39
C PHE A 227 -18.53 0.15 6.08
N LYS A 228 -19.83 0.26 5.87
CA LYS A 228 -20.82 -0.60 6.58
C LYS A 228 -20.64 -2.08 6.25
N GLU A 229 -20.34 -2.42 5.01
CA GLU A 229 -20.16 -3.80 4.57
C GLU A 229 -18.87 -4.41 5.12
N VAL A 230 -17.77 -3.65 5.07
CA VAL A 230 -16.48 -4.04 5.65
C VAL A 230 -16.58 -4.21 7.16
N ASP A 231 -17.19 -3.26 7.86
CA ASP A 231 -17.36 -3.30 9.31
C ASP A 231 -18.23 -4.48 9.76
N ASN A 232 -19.35 -4.73 9.09
CA ASN A 232 -20.19 -5.90 9.35
C ASN A 232 -19.46 -7.23 9.15
N PHE A 233 -18.69 -7.35 8.07
CA PHE A 233 -17.92 -8.56 7.79
C PHE A 233 -16.85 -8.82 8.86
N LEU A 234 -16.10 -7.80 9.24
CA LEU A 234 -15.05 -7.91 10.26
C LEU A 234 -15.62 -8.14 11.65
N SER A 235 -16.73 -7.49 12.00
CA SER A 235 -17.44 -7.71 13.27
C SER A 235 -17.97 -9.13 13.38
N TYR A 236 -18.49 -9.71 12.29
CA TYR A 236 -18.91 -11.12 12.25
C TYR A 236 -17.75 -12.08 12.55
N LEU A 237 -16.52 -11.75 12.14
CA LEU A 237 -15.30 -12.51 12.46
C LEU A 237 -14.68 -12.16 13.83
N GLY A 238 -15.36 -11.34 14.65
CA GLY A 238 -14.92 -10.97 15.99
C GLY A 238 -13.85 -9.87 16.03
N TYR A 239 -13.70 -9.11 14.94
CA TYR A 239 -12.82 -7.95 14.92
C TYR A 239 -13.56 -6.70 15.40
N ASN A 240 -12.85 -5.84 16.12
CA ASN A 240 -13.37 -4.56 16.59
C ASN A 240 -12.45 -3.43 16.17
N ILE A 241 -13.01 -2.27 15.84
CA ILE A 241 -12.24 -1.05 15.63
C ILE A 241 -11.64 -0.62 16.97
N PHE A 242 -10.32 -0.39 17.01
CA PHE A 242 -9.65 0.12 18.20
C PHE A 242 -8.92 1.44 17.97
N TYR A 243 -8.71 1.85 16.70
CA TYR A 243 -8.12 3.14 16.36
C TYR A 243 -8.58 3.61 14.98
N VAL A 244 -8.69 4.93 14.78
CA VAL A 244 -9.13 5.54 13.51
C VAL A 244 -8.32 6.80 13.21
N ILE A 245 -7.78 6.89 12.00
CA ILE A 245 -7.18 8.11 11.46
C ILE A 245 -8.14 8.71 10.44
N LYS A 246 -9.09 9.53 10.92
CA LYS A 246 -10.22 10.07 10.13
C LYS A 246 -9.80 10.81 8.87
N LYS A 247 -8.67 11.54 8.90
CA LYS A 247 -8.22 12.38 7.78
C LYS A 247 -7.93 11.59 6.51
N ARG A 248 -7.60 10.30 6.62
CA ARG A 248 -7.25 9.40 5.50
C ARG A 248 -8.14 8.16 5.45
N SER A 249 -9.29 8.18 6.12
CA SER A 249 -10.21 7.02 6.17
C SER A 249 -9.53 5.69 6.53
N ASN A 250 -8.47 5.74 7.35
CA ASN A 250 -7.74 4.57 7.83
C ASN A 250 -8.35 4.08 9.15
N TYR A 251 -8.82 2.84 9.12
CA TYR A 251 -9.43 2.15 10.27
C TYR A 251 -8.53 1.00 10.71
N PHE A 252 -8.32 0.88 12.03
CA PHE A 252 -7.55 -0.21 12.61
C PHE A 252 -8.47 -1.15 13.36
N TYR A 253 -8.51 -2.40 12.90
CA TYR A 253 -9.29 -3.48 13.49
C TYR A 253 -8.39 -4.50 14.18
N SER A 254 -8.92 -5.19 15.18
CA SER A 254 -8.21 -6.28 15.86
C SER A 254 -9.15 -7.32 16.41
N ASN A 255 -8.73 -8.60 16.37
CA ASN A 255 -9.36 -9.72 17.08
C ASN A 255 -8.54 -10.14 18.33
N PHE A 256 -7.53 -9.38 18.72
CA PHE A 256 -6.89 -9.53 20.02
C PHE A 256 -7.85 -9.09 21.13
N LYS A 257 -7.83 -9.78 22.26
CA LYS A 257 -8.56 -9.29 23.44
C LYS A 257 -8.04 -7.90 23.80
N ILE A 258 -8.96 -6.97 23.96
CA ILE A 258 -8.68 -5.62 24.46
C ILE A 258 -8.50 -5.80 25.98
N ASN A 259 -7.25 -5.74 26.44
CA ASN A 259 -6.94 -5.67 27.88
C ASN A 259 -6.92 -4.23 28.29
#